data_510ac7e5c6eeb79a784642fcc01cff48
#
_entry.id   510ac7e5c6eeb79a784642fcc01cff48
#
_cell.length_a   1.000
_cell.length_b   1.000
_cell.length_c   1.000
_cell.angle_alpha   90.00
_cell.angle_beta   90.00
_cell.angle_gamma   90.00
#
_symmetry.space_group_name_H-M   'P 1'
#
loop_
_entity.id
_entity.type
_entity.pdbx_description
1 polymer ?
#
loop_
_entity_poly.entity_id
_entity_poly.type
_entity_poly.pdbx_seq_one_letter_code
_entity_poly.pdbx_strand_id
1 'polypeptide(L)'
;MEENDKVQLVDEQDRPLRLMGKLAAHESGVLHRAFSAYVFQIRSGRQHMLLQKRAKTKYHFGGLWTNACCGHPLEGTTPAQAGRRRLREEMNIDCELRAIGSFIYRAQSANSLIEHELDHVLVGTFVGELPAPNPLEADGSRWVDLDDLARELEEAPERFTPWFAQGYAVIQSAGLGYARPGPTSI
;
A
#
# COMPACT_ATOMS: atom_id res chain seq x y z
N MET A 1 2.22 1.37 -26.77
CA MET A 1 2.45 0.80 -25.42
C MET A 1 2.85 1.97 -24.56
N GLU A 2 1.97 2.35 -23.64
CA GLU A 2 2.24 3.49 -22.77
C GLU A 2 3.41 3.17 -21.83
N GLU A 3 4.27 4.14 -21.59
CA GLU A 3 5.45 4.03 -20.71
C GLU A 3 5.10 3.60 -19.27
N ASN A 4 3.83 3.80 -18.90
CA ASN A 4 3.22 3.41 -17.61
C ASN A 4 2.93 1.90 -17.45
N ASP A 5 3.17 1.10 -18.48
CA ASP A 5 2.79 -0.33 -18.50
C ASP A 5 3.97 -1.27 -18.22
N LYS A 6 5.10 -0.74 -17.74
CA LYS A 6 6.29 -1.53 -17.41
C LYS A 6 6.55 -1.55 -15.91
N VAL A 7 7.12 -2.65 -15.44
CA VAL A 7 7.62 -2.83 -14.07
C VAL A 7 9.12 -3.12 -14.09
N GLN A 8 9.82 -2.70 -13.03
CA GLN A 8 11.24 -2.99 -12.85
C GLN A 8 11.39 -4.37 -12.21
N LEU A 9 11.93 -5.34 -12.95
CA LEU A 9 12.34 -6.62 -12.37
C LEU A 9 13.56 -6.39 -11.49
N VAL A 10 13.57 -7.07 -10.35
CA VAL A 10 14.64 -6.98 -9.35
C VAL A 10 15.03 -8.37 -8.85
N ASP A 11 16.19 -8.46 -8.22
CA ASP A 11 16.53 -9.61 -7.39
C ASP A 11 16.08 -9.39 -5.92
N GLU A 12 16.29 -10.39 -5.07
CA GLU A 12 15.90 -10.33 -3.66
C GLU A 12 16.64 -9.25 -2.84
N GLN A 13 17.70 -8.67 -3.38
CA GLN A 13 18.44 -7.55 -2.79
C GLN A 13 18.05 -6.20 -3.41
N ASP A 14 16.91 -6.15 -4.14
CA ASP A 14 16.38 -4.97 -4.83
C ASP A 14 17.31 -4.39 -5.92
N ARG A 15 18.26 -5.17 -6.43
CA ARG A 15 19.10 -4.73 -7.54
C ARG A 15 18.30 -4.80 -8.84
N PRO A 16 18.28 -3.71 -9.64
CA PRO A 16 17.49 -3.67 -10.86
C PRO A 16 18.10 -4.62 -11.91
N LEU A 17 17.24 -5.41 -12.56
CA LEU A 17 17.62 -6.34 -13.63
C LEU A 17 17.25 -5.78 -15.00
N ARG A 18 15.95 -5.73 -15.30
CA ARG A 18 15.42 -5.22 -16.57
C ARG A 18 13.99 -4.74 -16.43
N LEU A 19 13.51 -3.99 -17.38
CA LEU A 19 12.09 -3.66 -17.48
C LEU A 19 11.33 -4.77 -18.17
N MET A 20 10.07 -4.99 -17.75
CA MET A 20 9.14 -5.94 -18.36
C MET A 20 7.74 -5.33 -18.41
N GLY A 21 6.94 -5.72 -19.41
CA GLY A 21 5.52 -5.35 -19.44
C GLY A 21 4.81 -5.84 -18.17
N LYS A 22 4.01 -4.98 -17.55
CA LYS A 22 3.34 -5.27 -16.28
C LYS A 22 2.51 -6.55 -16.34
N LEU A 23 1.67 -6.71 -17.35
CA LEU A 23 0.85 -7.92 -17.51
C LEU A 23 1.71 -9.18 -17.62
N ALA A 24 2.74 -9.15 -18.47
CA ALA A 24 3.64 -10.28 -18.66
C ALA A 24 4.41 -10.65 -17.37
N ALA A 25 4.76 -9.67 -16.54
CA ALA A 25 5.39 -9.91 -15.24
C ALA A 25 4.44 -10.64 -14.28
N HIS A 26 3.16 -10.25 -14.24
CA HIS A 26 2.15 -10.90 -13.42
C HIS A 26 1.73 -12.27 -13.95
N GLU A 27 1.68 -12.48 -15.28
CA GLU A 27 1.44 -13.78 -15.88
C GLU A 27 2.56 -14.78 -15.57
N SER A 28 3.81 -14.31 -15.62
CA SER A 28 5.00 -15.12 -15.38
C SER A 28 5.34 -15.28 -13.89
N GLY A 29 4.80 -14.42 -13.02
CA GLY A 29 5.09 -14.40 -11.59
C GLY A 29 6.55 -14.09 -11.26
N VAL A 30 7.22 -13.26 -12.07
CA VAL A 30 8.60 -12.84 -11.83
C VAL A 30 8.66 -11.74 -10.79
N LEU A 31 9.74 -11.74 -9.99
CA LEU A 31 9.94 -10.75 -8.93
C LEU A 31 10.15 -9.36 -9.53
N HIS A 32 9.35 -8.40 -9.07
CA HIS A 32 9.42 -7.02 -9.53
C HIS A 32 9.21 -6.04 -8.38
N ARG A 33 9.67 -4.79 -8.57
CA ARG A 33 9.61 -3.75 -7.57
C ARG A 33 8.23 -3.14 -7.49
N ALA A 34 7.72 -3.01 -6.25
CA ALA A 34 6.46 -2.38 -5.93
C ALA A 34 6.58 -1.46 -4.72
N PHE A 35 5.49 -0.78 -4.38
CA PHE A 35 5.35 -0.04 -3.14
C PHE A 35 3.93 -0.13 -2.60
N SER A 36 3.82 -0.07 -1.28
CA SER A 36 2.57 0.11 -0.53
C SER A 36 2.67 1.34 0.36
N ALA A 37 1.78 2.31 0.16
CA ALA A 37 1.74 3.55 0.95
C ALA A 37 0.71 3.44 2.08
N TYR A 38 1.15 3.73 3.30
CA TYR A 38 0.36 3.77 4.52
C TYR A 38 0.32 5.21 5.04
N VAL A 39 -0.86 5.77 5.14
CA VAL A 39 -1.06 7.16 5.55
C VAL A 39 -1.73 7.19 6.91
N PHE A 40 -1.20 8.02 7.80
CA PHE A 40 -1.64 8.15 9.18
C PHE A 40 -2.19 9.53 9.48
N GLN A 41 -3.06 9.59 10.49
CA GLN A 41 -3.55 10.82 11.09
C GLN A 41 -3.77 10.63 12.58
N ILE A 42 -3.52 11.66 13.38
CA ILE A 42 -3.94 11.68 14.79
C ILE A 42 -5.35 12.29 14.86
N ARG A 43 -6.29 11.54 15.42
CA ARG A 43 -7.68 11.95 15.62
C ARG A 43 -8.05 11.69 17.08
N SER A 44 -8.50 12.73 17.79
CA SER A 44 -8.83 12.64 19.23
C SER A 44 -7.75 11.97 20.08
N GLY A 45 -6.46 12.30 19.79
CA GLY A 45 -5.31 11.77 20.51
C GLY A 45 -4.92 10.32 20.16
N ARG A 46 -5.61 9.68 19.22
CA ARG A 46 -5.34 8.30 18.76
C ARG A 46 -4.84 8.28 17.33
N GLN A 47 -3.97 7.34 17.03
CA GLN A 47 -3.45 7.15 15.68
C GLN A 47 -4.43 6.35 14.82
N HIS A 48 -4.76 6.88 13.66
CA HIS A 48 -5.60 6.23 12.66
C HIS A 48 -4.81 5.99 11.39
N MET A 49 -5.13 4.91 10.69
CA MET A 49 -4.60 4.58 9.37
C MET A 49 -5.69 4.77 8.33
N LEU A 50 -5.31 5.32 7.18
CA LEU A 50 -6.19 5.40 6.02
C LEU A 50 -6.25 4.05 5.31
N LEU A 51 -7.45 3.51 5.18
CA LEU A 51 -7.77 2.36 4.35
C LEU A 51 -8.48 2.78 3.08
N GLN A 52 -8.13 2.14 1.98
CA GLN A 52 -8.80 2.19 0.69
C GLN A 52 -9.59 0.89 0.49
N LYS A 53 -10.81 0.97 0.00
CA LYS A 53 -11.54 -0.19 -0.53
C LYS A 53 -11.36 -0.22 -2.03
N ARG A 54 -10.59 -1.18 -2.54
CA ARG A 54 -10.30 -1.31 -3.97
C ARG A 54 -11.58 -1.39 -4.80
N ALA A 55 -11.64 -0.67 -5.91
CA ALA A 55 -12.79 -0.76 -6.82
C ALA A 55 -13.01 -2.22 -7.24
N LYS A 56 -14.26 -2.66 -7.27
CA LYS A 56 -14.63 -4.02 -7.67
C LYS A 56 -14.22 -4.34 -9.11
N THR A 57 -14.06 -3.30 -9.94
CA THR A 57 -13.62 -3.40 -11.34
C THR A 57 -12.13 -3.66 -11.51
N LYS A 58 -11.33 -3.61 -10.44
CA LYS A 58 -9.90 -3.96 -10.49
C LYS A 58 -9.74 -5.43 -10.90
N TYR A 59 -8.84 -5.69 -11.84
CA TYR A 59 -8.63 -7.03 -12.42
C TYR A 59 -8.04 -8.05 -11.42
N HIS A 60 -7.48 -7.60 -10.28
CA HIS A 60 -7.09 -8.47 -9.17
C HIS A 60 -7.42 -7.83 -7.81
N PHE A 61 -7.82 -8.65 -6.86
CA PHE A 61 -8.15 -8.28 -5.48
C PHE A 61 -9.13 -7.11 -5.34
N GLY A 62 -10.07 -6.96 -6.31
CA GLY A 62 -11.12 -5.93 -6.26
C GLY A 62 -12.09 -6.16 -5.10
N GLY A 63 -12.58 -5.08 -4.48
CA GLY A 63 -13.52 -5.11 -3.36
C GLY A 63 -12.90 -5.35 -1.99
N LEU A 64 -11.60 -5.66 -1.91
CA LEU A 64 -10.89 -5.82 -0.63
C LEU A 64 -10.41 -4.49 -0.06
N TRP A 65 -10.27 -4.44 1.26
CA TRP A 65 -9.61 -3.36 1.96
C TRP A 65 -8.09 -3.46 1.79
N THR A 66 -7.44 -2.32 1.69
CA THR A 66 -5.99 -2.23 1.55
C THR A 66 -5.48 -0.91 2.15
N ASN A 67 -4.17 -0.72 2.13
CA ASN A 67 -3.48 0.53 2.45
C ASN A 67 -3.89 1.67 1.50
N ALA A 68 -3.40 2.89 1.72
CA ALA A 68 -3.88 4.08 1.02
C ALA A 68 -3.71 4.02 -0.51
N CYS A 69 -2.59 3.50 -1.01
CA CYS A 69 -2.39 3.15 -2.41
C CYS A 69 -1.22 2.19 -2.58
N CYS A 70 -1.20 1.48 -3.72
CA CYS A 70 -0.12 0.59 -4.13
C CYS A 70 0.25 0.84 -5.59
N GLY A 71 1.41 0.38 -6.01
CA GLY A 71 1.79 0.44 -7.42
C GLY A 71 3.26 0.14 -7.67
N HIS A 72 3.68 0.44 -8.88
CA HIS A 72 5.03 0.19 -9.35
C HIS A 72 5.72 1.52 -9.65
N PRO A 73 6.96 1.73 -9.20
CA PRO A 73 7.74 2.89 -9.60
C PRO A 73 7.96 2.88 -11.11
N LEU A 74 7.80 4.04 -11.74
CA LEU A 74 8.22 4.23 -13.13
C LEU A 74 9.74 4.24 -13.23
N GLU A 75 10.26 3.98 -14.42
CA GLU A 75 11.69 4.07 -14.68
C GLU A 75 12.25 5.44 -14.23
N GLY A 76 13.36 5.41 -13.49
CA GLY A 76 13.99 6.62 -12.95
C GLY A 76 13.31 7.29 -11.76
N THR A 77 12.18 6.74 -11.25
CA THR A 77 11.52 7.26 -10.05
C THR A 77 11.78 6.41 -8.83
N THR A 78 11.84 7.05 -7.66
CA THR A 78 11.89 6.33 -6.39
C THR A 78 10.50 5.79 -6.00
N PRO A 79 10.40 4.74 -5.16
CA PRO A 79 9.12 4.28 -4.61
C PRO A 79 8.31 5.40 -3.95
N ALA A 80 8.96 6.29 -3.19
CA ALA A 80 8.30 7.41 -2.50
C ALA A 80 7.71 8.44 -3.48
N GLN A 81 8.41 8.77 -4.56
CA GLN A 81 7.90 9.66 -5.61
C GLN A 81 6.69 9.04 -6.33
N ALA A 82 6.80 7.75 -6.69
CA ALA A 82 5.72 7.02 -7.31
C ALA A 82 4.49 6.91 -6.38
N GLY A 83 4.72 6.61 -5.11
CA GLY A 83 3.67 6.53 -4.09
C GLY A 83 2.93 7.85 -3.91
N ARG A 84 3.65 8.97 -3.81
CA ARG A 84 3.03 10.30 -3.70
C ARG A 84 2.18 10.64 -4.93
N ARG A 85 2.66 10.31 -6.14
CA ARG A 85 1.89 10.47 -7.37
C ARG A 85 0.61 9.65 -7.34
N ARG A 86 0.70 8.35 -7.04
CA ARG A 86 -0.46 7.45 -6.98
C ARG A 86 -1.44 7.85 -5.88
N LEU A 87 -0.96 8.33 -4.74
CA LEU A 87 -1.81 8.80 -3.66
C LEU A 87 -2.69 10.00 -4.10
N ARG A 88 -2.14 10.92 -4.91
CA ARG A 88 -2.94 12.00 -5.52
C ARG A 88 -3.96 11.46 -6.52
N GLU A 89 -3.56 10.51 -7.39
CA GLU A 89 -4.40 9.95 -8.43
C GLU A 89 -5.55 9.10 -7.89
N GLU A 90 -5.29 8.29 -6.84
CA GLU A 90 -6.25 7.34 -6.30
C GLU A 90 -7.10 7.94 -5.17
N MET A 91 -6.48 8.73 -4.29
CA MET A 91 -7.09 9.17 -3.03
C MET A 91 -7.33 10.68 -2.96
N ASN A 92 -6.89 11.44 -3.96
CA ASN A 92 -6.92 12.91 -3.94
C ASN A 92 -6.19 13.53 -2.72
N ILE A 93 -5.18 12.83 -2.21
CA ILE A 93 -4.36 13.23 -1.07
C ILE A 93 -2.93 13.53 -1.55
N ASP A 94 -2.35 14.61 -1.04
CA ASP A 94 -0.94 14.91 -1.21
C ASP A 94 -0.25 14.99 0.14
N CYS A 95 0.68 14.10 0.40
CA CYS A 95 1.57 14.16 1.55
C CYS A 95 2.94 13.56 1.20
N GLU A 96 3.95 13.98 1.96
CA GLU A 96 5.28 13.38 1.86
C GLU A 96 5.26 11.92 2.33
N LEU A 97 5.92 11.06 1.57
CA LEU A 97 6.08 9.65 1.89
C LEU A 97 7.56 9.34 2.09
N ARG A 98 7.87 8.51 3.08
CA ARG A 98 9.22 7.98 3.31
C ARG A 98 9.20 6.45 3.36
N ALA A 99 10.18 5.80 2.75
CA ALA A 99 10.38 4.36 2.86
C ALA A 99 10.91 4.02 4.26
N ILE A 100 10.37 2.94 4.85
CA ILE A 100 10.78 2.46 6.19
C ILE A 100 11.26 1.01 6.19
N GLY A 101 11.10 0.30 5.10
CA GLY A 101 11.50 -1.08 4.91
C GLY A 101 10.88 -1.66 3.66
N SER A 102 11.08 -2.94 3.47
CA SER A 102 10.48 -3.71 2.36
C SER A 102 10.25 -5.15 2.78
N PHE A 103 9.44 -5.86 2.03
CA PHE A 103 9.22 -7.30 2.17
C PHE A 103 8.99 -7.91 0.78
N ILE A 104 9.20 -9.22 0.66
CA ILE A 104 8.86 -9.96 -0.55
C ILE A 104 7.62 -10.79 -0.26
N TYR A 105 6.65 -10.74 -1.14
CA TYR A 105 5.48 -11.60 -1.07
C TYR A 105 5.13 -12.17 -2.43
N ARG A 106 4.36 -13.27 -2.38
CA ARG A 106 3.80 -13.89 -3.56
C ARG A 106 2.36 -14.28 -3.30
N ALA A 107 1.44 -13.80 -4.14
CA ALA A 107 0.02 -14.12 -4.06
C ALA A 107 -0.54 -14.36 -5.46
N GLN A 108 -1.50 -15.26 -5.56
CA GLN A 108 -2.19 -15.55 -6.81
C GLN A 108 -3.63 -15.07 -6.72
N SER A 109 -4.06 -14.31 -7.72
CA SER A 109 -5.44 -13.86 -7.85
C SER A 109 -6.34 -14.90 -8.51
N ALA A 110 -7.65 -14.71 -8.41
CA ALA A 110 -8.64 -15.64 -8.97
C ALA A 110 -8.53 -15.84 -10.50
N ASN A 111 -7.98 -14.84 -11.22
CA ASN A 111 -7.73 -14.88 -12.67
C ASN A 111 -6.32 -15.40 -13.02
N SER A 112 -5.66 -16.08 -12.10
CA SER A 112 -4.34 -16.70 -12.26
C SER A 112 -3.16 -15.73 -12.40
N LEU A 113 -3.35 -14.44 -12.26
CA LEU A 113 -2.25 -13.48 -12.18
C LEU A 113 -1.52 -13.62 -10.85
N ILE A 114 -0.21 -13.45 -10.88
CA ILE A 114 0.68 -13.64 -9.73
C ILE A 114 1.32 -12.31 -9.37
N GLU A 115 1.01 -11.84 -8.16
CA GLU A 115 1.77 -10.79 -7.50
C GLU A 115 3.03 -11.44 -6.90
N HIS A 116 4.19 -11.09 -7.39
CA HIS A 116 5.48 -11.49 -6.82
C HIS A 116 6.33 -10.25 -6.75
N GLU A 117 6.27 -9.58 -5.62
CA GLU A 117 6.74 -8.22 -5.46
C GLU A 117 7.76 -8.11 -4.33
N LEU A 118 8.82 -7.33 -4.59
CA LEU A 118 9.60 -6.67 -3.55
C LEU A 118 8.92 -5.33 -3.28
N ASP A 119 8.12 -5.31 -2.22
CA ASP A 119 7.23 -4.21 -1.88
C ASP A 119 7.87 -3.28 -0.85
N HIS A 120 8.11 -2.02 -1.26
CA HIS A 120 8.60 -0.96 -0.39
C HIS A 120 7.48 -0.38 0.46
N VAL A 121 7.60 -0.48 1.78
CA VAL A 121 6.65 0.10 2.72
C VAL A 121 6.94 1.59 2.88
N LEU A 122 5.96 2.40 2.46
CA LEU A 122 6.02 3.86 2.54
C LEU A 122 5.06 4.34 3.63
N VAL A 123 5.50 5.31 4.42
CA VAL A 123 4.65 5.95 5.43
C VAL A 123 4.60 7.45 5.25
N GLY A 124 3.42 8.02 5.50
CA GLY A 124 3.18 9.45 5.48
C GLY A 124 2.13 9.86 6.49
N THR A 125 2.01 11.17 6.71
CA THR A 125 0.98 11.76 7.57
C THR A 125 0.16 12.75 6.76
N PHE A 126 -1.16 12.67 6.89
CA PHE A 126 -2.10 13.59 6.29
C PHE A 126 -2.91 14.30 7.37
N VAL A 127 -3.07 15.61 7.22
CA VAL A 127 -3.87 16.45 8.13
C VAL A 127 -4.98 17.10 7.31
N GLY A 128 -6.22 16.85 7.68
CA GLY A 128 -7.38 17.39 6.98
C GLY A 128 -8.55 16.40 6.92
N GLU A 129 -9.61 16.83 6.26
CA GLU A 129 -10.75 15.96 5.95
C GLU A 129 -10.39 15.01 4.82
N LEU A 130 -10.92 13.78 4.89
CA LEU A 130 -10.69 12.77 3.87
C LEU A 130 -11.48 13.12 2.60
N PRO A 131 -10.80 13.40 1.48
CA PRO A 131 -11.49 13.63 0.22
C PRO A 131 -12.09 12.32 -0.32
N ALA A 132 -13.07 12.44 -1.21
CA ALA A 132 -13.58 11.28 -1.93
C ALA A 132 -12.47 10.70 -2.82
N PRO A 133 -12.26 9.38 -2.81
CA PRO A 133 -11.29 8.75 -3.69
C PRO A 133 -11.74 8.78 -5.15
N ASN A 134 -10.81 8.54 -6.06
CA ASN A 134 -11.14 8.34 -7.48
C ASN A 134 -11.98 7.06 -7.63
N PRO A 135 -13.23 7.14 -8.13
CA PRO A 135 -14.12 5.99 -8.23
C PRO A 135 -13.64 4.89 -9.21
N LEU A 136 -12.72 5.21 -10.12
CA LEU A 136 -12.08 4.20 -10.98
C LEU A 136 -11.06 3.34 -10.22
N GLU A 137 -10.58 3.83 -9.08
CA GLU A 137 -9.54 3.19 -8.28
C GLU A 137 -10.10 2.56 -6.99
N ALA A 138 -11.06 3.23 -6.34
CA ALA A 138 -11.58 2.83 -5.04
C ALA A 138 -13.10 3.05 -4.92
N ASP A 139 -13.78 2.04 -4.38
CA ASP A 139 -15.22 2.12 -4.03
C ASP A 139 -15.47 2.90 -2.72
N GLY A 140 -14.42 3.20 -1.97
CA GLY A 140 -14.50 3.94 -0.72
C GLY A 140 -13.18 4.01 0.04
N SER A 141 -13.20 4.80 1.10
CA SER A 141 -12.05 4.96 2.00
C SER A 141 -12.54 5.26 3.42
N ARG A 142 -11.70 4.97 4.41
CA ARG A 142 -11.99 5.29 5.82
C ARG A 142 -10.72 5.43 6.63
N TRP A 143 -10.79 6.25 7.67
CA TRP A 143 -9.83 6.22 8.77
C TRP A 143 -10.23 5.10 9.74
N VAL A 144 -9.28 4.27 10.14
CA VAL A 144 -9.48 3.24 11.16
C VAL A 144 -8.48 3.45 12.30
N ASP A 145 -8.95 3.37 13.53
CA ASP A 145 -8.10 3.34 14.70
C ASP A 145 -7.21 2.09 14.68
N LEU A 146 -5.95 2.18 15.13
CA LEU A 146 -5.02 1.05 15.02
C LEU A 146 -5.40 -0.15 15.89
N ASP A 147 -6.04 0.06 17.06
CA ASP A 147 -6.51 -1.06 17.88
C ASP A 147 -7.71 -1.76 17.22
N ASP A 148 -8.58 -0.98 16.57
CA ASP A 148 -9.71 -1.53 15.78
C ASP A 148 -9.18 -2.28 14.55
N LEU A 149 -8.16 -1.74 13.87
CA LEU A 149 -7.54 -2.39 12.73
C LEU A 149 -6.91 -3.74 13.12
N ALA A 150 -6.21 -3.79 14.25
CA ALA A 150 -5.61 -5.03 14.73
C ALA A 150 -6.68 -6.12 14.95
N ARG A 151 -7.82 -5.76 15.57
CA ARG A 151 -8.94 -6.69 15.75
C ARG A 151 -9.56 -7.12 14.42
N GLU A 152 -9.79 -6.18 13.49
CA GLU A 152 -10.34 -6.53 12.17
C GLU A 152 -9.42 -7.49 11.39
N LEU A 153 -8.10 -7.35 11.50
CA LEU A 153 -7.13 -8.24 10.86
C LEU A 153 -7.13 -9.64 11.47
N GLU A 154 -7.40 -9.77 12.78
CA GLU A 154 -7.52 -11.06 13.46
C GLU A 154 -8.85 -11.74 13.15
N GLU A 155 -9.97 -11.00 13.16
CA GLU A 155 -11.32 -11.53 13.03
C GLU A 155 -11.71 -11.85 11.58
N ALA A 156 -11.22 -11.06 10.60
CA ALA A 156 -11.62 -11.17 9.20
C ALA A 156 -10.48 -10.82 8.23
N PRO A 157 -9.34 -11.55 8.28
CA PRO A 157 -8.17 -11.27 7.44
C PRO A 157 -8.47 -11.34 5.94
N GLU A 158 -9.44 -12.16 5.52
CA GLU A 158 -9.88 -12.32 4.13
C GLU A 158 -10.52 -11.05 3.52
N ARG A 159 -10.87 -10.07 4.35
CA ARG A 159 -11.38 -8.77 3.89
C ARG A 159 -10.28 -7.86 3.40
N PHE A 160 -9.02 -8.21 3.63
CA PHE A 160 -7.85 -7.42 3.29
C PHE A 160 -7.06 -8.06 2.15
N THR A 161 -6.29 -7.22 1.44
CA THR A 161 -5.38 -7.71 0.39
C THR A 161 -4.25 -8.57 0.98
N PRO A 162 -3.71 -9.54 0.23
CA PRO A 162 -2.71 -10.48 0.75
C PRO A 162 -1.43 -9.84 1.32
N TRP A 163 -1.03 -8.69 0.78
CA TRP A 163 0.18 -7.97 1.21
C TRP A 163 -0.03 -7.09 2.45
N PHE A 164 -1.30 -6.76 2.78
CA PHE A 164 -1.61 -5.75 3.79
C PHE A 164 -0.99 -6.07 5.16
N ALA A 165 -1.20 -7.30 5.65
CA ALA A 165 -0.71 -7.70 6.97
C ALA A 165 0.82 -7.69 7.05
N GLN A 166 1.51 -8.09 5.97
CA GLN A 166 2.98 -8.09 5.93
C GLN A 166 3.54 -6.66 5.95
N GLY A 167 2.97 -5.75 5.14
CA GLY A 167 3.37 -4.35 5.17
C GLY A 167 3.07 -3.68 6.51
N TYR A 168 1.94 -4.00 7.16
CA TYR A 168 1.62 -3.52 8.50
C TYR A 168 2.62 -4.05 9.56
N ALA A 169 3.07 -5.30 9.45
CA ALA A 169 4.10 -5.85 10.33
C ALA A 169 5.44 -5.09 10.21
N VAL A 170 5.84 -4.64 9.02
CA VAL A 170 7.01 -3.77 8.82
C VAL A 170 6.84 -2.45 9.58
N ILE A 171 5.64 -1.83 9.53
CA ILE A 171 5.33 -0.60 10.25
C ILE A 171 5.43 -0.79 11.75
N GLN A 172 4.86 -1.87 12.29
CA GLN A 172 4.93 -2.21 13.71
C GLN A 172 6.37 -2.43 14.16
N SER A 173 7.18 -3.17 13.38
CA SER A 173 8.60 -3.42 13.67
C SER A 173 9.43 -2.13 13.66
N ALA A 174 9.04 -1.12 12.89
CA ALA A 174 9.66 0.20 12.88
C ALA A 174 9.20 1.10 14.06
N GLY A 175 8.35 0.61 14.95
CA GLY A 175 7.82 1.36 16.10
C GLY A 175 6.81 2.45 15.74
N LEU A 176 6.24 2.41 14.53
CA LEU A 176 5.32 3.43 14.01
C LEU A 176 3.84 3.07 14.17
N GLY A 177 3.52 1.89 14.66
CA GLY A 177 2.16 1.39 14.80
C GLY A 177 1.58 1.45 16.23
N TYR A 178 2.20 2.20 17.14
CA TYR A 178 1.74 2.31 18.52
C TYR A 178 1.71 3.77 18.96
N ALA A 179 0.53 4.35 19.05
CA ALA A 179 0.35 5.53 19.88
C ALA A 179 0.42 5.06 21.35
N ARG A 180 1.62 5.15 21.97
CA ARG A 180 1.65 5.14 23.44
C ARG A 180 0.87 6.37 23.89
N PRO A 181 -0.14 6.24 24.77
CA PRO A 181 -0.66 7.39 25.46
C PRO A 181 0.51 8.08 26.16
N GLY A 182 0.76 9.35 25.85
CA GLY A 182 1.73 10.14 26.57
C GLY A 182 1.40 10.08 28.08
N PRO A 183 2.40 10.20 28.97
CA PRO A 183 2.16 10.18 30.41
C PRO A 183 1.12 11.25 30.71
N THR A 184 -0.01 10.84 31.29
CA THR A 184 -1.01 11.74 31.84
C THR A 184 -0.29 12.53 32.93
N SER A 185 0.00 13.80 32.66
CA SER A 185 0.47 14.71 33.70
C SER A 185 -0.66 14.85 34.72
N ILE A 186 -0.42 14.35 35.93
CA ILE A 186 -1.24 14.57 37.14
C ILE A 186 -1.01 16.00 37.60
#